data_2ea2d94b3f42724ab1387ce210fae11e
#
_entry.id   2ea2d94b3f42724ab1387ce210fae11e
#
_cell.length_a   1.000
_cell.length_b   1.000
_cell.length_c   1.000
_cell.angle_alpha   90.00
_cell.angle_beta   90.00
_cell.angle_gamma   90.00
#
_symmetry.space_group_name_H-M   'P 1'
#
loop_
_entity.id
_entity.type
_entity.pdbx_description
1 polymer ?
#
loop_
_entity_poly.entity_id
_entity_poly.type
_entity_poly.pdbx_seq_one_letter_code
_entity_poly.pdbx_strand_id
1 'polypeptide(L)'
;MDIDSLTAPSMMGRMTPLHETRLDQVLRRLKGSGARRVLDLGCGSGHLLYRLAGEPQFEQIVGLETCARSLRQARELLADHLQGDSPRLDLINGSYTESQHNLEGYDAAAMVETIEHLKPGALSAAEQVVFGQMRPAVVYMTTPNREYNPLYGLRPGEFREADHEFEWDRDKFRHWSQGVARRNGYRVTLGGIGEADPEFGQPTQTAWFTRLD
;
A
#
# COMPACT_ATOMS: atom_id res chain seq x y z
N MET A 1 25.77 20.89 -40.54
CA MET A 1 24.51 20.12 -40.54
C MET A 1 24.48 19.33 -39.25
N ASP A 2 23.89 19.97 -38.25
CA ASP A 2 23.79 19.44 -36.92
C ASP A 2 22.61 18.46 -36.87
N ILE A 3 22.88 17.24 -36.49
CA ILE A 3 21.82 16.27 -36.17
C ILE A 3 21.69 16.25 -34.65
N ASP A 4 20.64 16.94 -34.23
CA ASP A 4 20.15 16.98 -32.84
C ASP A 4 20.11 15.60 -32.22
N SER A 5 20.83 15.44 -31.14
CA SER A 5 20.70 14.34 -30.20
C SER A 5 19.36 14.51 -29.42
N LEU A 6 18.32 13.91 -29.92
CA LEU A 6 17.08 13.69 -29.15
C LEU A 6 17.37 12.71 -28.03
N THR A 7 17.69 13.24 -26.87
CA THR A 7 17.66 12.50 -25.60
C THR A 7 16.22 12.04 -25.36
N ALA A 8 15.99 10.74 -25.47
CA ALA A 8 14.73 10.13 -25.12
C ALA A 8 14.42 10.42 -23.65
N PRO A 9 13.20 10.85 -23.30
CA PRO A 9 12.81 11.00 -21.91
C PRO A 9 12.81 9.62 -21.23
N SER A 10 13.47 9.59 -20.08
CA SER A 10 13.50 8.48 -19.13
C SER A 10 12.16 7.76 -19.03
N MET A 11 12.15 6.45 -19.28
CA MET A 11 11.03 5.58 -18.99
C MET A 11 10.87 5.39 -17.46
N MET A 12 10.51 6.43 -16.75
CA MET A 12 9.74 6.29 -15.49
C MET A 12 8.34 5.86 -15.93
N GLY A 13 7.97 4.60 -15.61
CA GLY A 13 6.70 4.04 -15.99
C GLY A 13 5.56 5.01 -15.60
N ARG A 14 4.78 5.44 -16.58
CA ARG A 14 3.62 6.32 -16.35
C ARG A 14 2.68 5.59 -15.40
N MET A 15 2.50 6.14 -14.21
CA MET A 15 1.48 5.67 -13.29
C MET A 15 0.12 5.72 -13.97
N THR A 16 -0.69 4.68 -13.79
CA THR A 16 -2.05 4.66 -14.34
C THR A 16 -2.93 5.66 -13.59
N PRO A 17 -3.97 6.25 -14.23
CA PRO A 17 -4.90 7.14 -13.55
C PRO A 17 -5.55 6.51 -12.30
N LEU A 18 -5.80 5.21 -12.34
CA LEU A 18 -6.31 4.47 -11.18
C LEU A 18 -5.30 4.45 -10.02
N HIS A 19 -4.02 4.24 -10.34
CA HIS A 19 -2.97 4.23 -9.32
C HIS A 19 -2.83 5.62 -8.65
N GLU A 20 -2.83 6.70 -9.43
CA GLU A 20 -2.85 8.07 -8.92
C GLU A 20 -4.04 8.31 -7.99
N THR A 21 -5.25 7.97 -8.44
CA THR A 21 -6.48 8.10 -7.64
C THR A 21 -6.39 7.31 -6.33
N ARG A 22 -5.77 6.14 -6.37
CA ARG A 22 -5.55 5.29 -5.19
C ARG A 22 -4.63 5.96 -4.18
N LEU A 23 -3.46 6.43 -4.63
CA LEU A 23 -2.50 7.11 -3.75
C LEU A 23 -3.08 8.38 -3.12
N ASP A 24 -3.85 9.17 -3.89
CA ASP A 24 -4.52 10.37 -3.39
C ASP A 24 -5.60 10.05 -2.35
N GLN A 25 -6.33 8.95 -2.53
CA GLN A 25 -7.33 8.52 -1.54
C GLN A 25 -6.66 8.00 -0.27
N VAL A 26 -5.58 7.22 -0.39
CA VAL A 26 -4.78 6.76 0.75
C VAL A 26 -4.27 7.95 1.54
N LEU A 27 -3.61 8.91 0.89
CA LEU A 27 -3.11 10.13 1.52
C LEU A 27 -4.21 10.89 2.27
N ARG A 28 -5.35 11.13 1.62
CA ARG A 28 -6.49 11.84 2.25
C ARG A 28 -7.00 11.11 3.48
N ARG A 29 -7.10 9.79 3.43
CA ARG A 29 -7.55 8.96 4.57
C ARG A 29 -6.57 9.02 5.73
N LEU A 30 -5.27 8.90 5.47
CA LEU A 30 -4.23 9.00 6.49
C LEU A 30 -4.19 10.39 7.12
N LYS A 31 -4.29 11.45 6.32
CA LYS A 31 -4.39 12.83 6.84
C LYS A 31 -5.62 13.02 7.71
N GLY A 32 -6.77 12.54 7.26
CA GLY A 32 -8.04 12.66 7.99
C GLY A 32 -8.09 11.86 9.29
N SER A 33 -7.20 10.88 9.49
CA SER A 33 -7.08 10.15 10.77
C SER A 33 -6.35 10.93 11.87
N GLY A 34 -5.66 12.03 11.51
CA GLY A 34 -4.81 12.78 12.43
C GLY A 34 -3.46 12.11 12.73
N ALA A 35 -3.11 11.05 12.01
CA ALA A 35 -1.83 10.34 12.18
C ALA A 35 -0.64 11.28 11.97
N ARG A 36 0.39 11.10 12.78
CA ARG A 36 1.69 11.80 12.71
C ARG A 36 2.83 10.84 12.36
N ARG A 37 2.73 9.58 12.80
CA ARG A 37 3.70 8.51 12.55
C ARG A 37 3.07 7.46 11.65
N VAL A 38 3.62 7.27 10.45
CA VAL A 38 3.00 6.45 9.40
C VAL A 38 3.97 5.41 8.85
N LEU A 39 3.48 4.18 8.68
CA LEU A 39 4.14 3.09 7.99
C LEU A 39 3.56 2.93 6.58
N ASP A 40 4.41 2.71 5.59
CA ASP A 40 4.04 2.24 4.25
C ASP A 40 4.63 0.84 4.05
N LEU A 41 3.77 -0.17 4.20
CA LEU A 41 4.15 -1.59 4.22
C LEU A 41 4.03 -2.19 2.82
N GLY A 42 5.16 -2.49 2.20
CA GLY A 42 5.27 -2.79 0.78
C GLY A 42 5.31 -1.50 -0.04
N CYS A 43 6.20 -0.59 0.31
CA CYS A 43 6.22 0.77 -0.25
C CYS A 43 6.65 0.83 -1.73
N GLY A 44 7.12 -0.27 -2.30
CA GLY A 44 7.53 -0.34 -3.69
C GLY A 44 8.60 0.71 -4.02
N SER A 45 8.37 1.45 -5.12
CA SER A 45 9.25 2.54 -5.57
C SER A 45 9.01 3.89 -4.86
N GLY A 46 8.21 3.93 -3.78
CA GLY A 46 8.11 5.08 -2.88
C GLY A 46 7.11 6.16 -3.28
N HIS A 47 6.21 5.92 -4.22
CA HIS A 47 5.28 6.95 -4.68
C HIS A 47 4.30 7.45 -3.60
N LEU A 48 3.83 6.58 -2.70
CA LEU A 48 3.06 7.01 -1.53
C LEU A 48 3.94 7.78 -0.55
N LEU A 49 5.14 7.28 -0.29
CA LEU A 49 6.10 7.95 0.61
C LEU A 49 6.44 9.36 0.16
N TYR A 50 6.58 9.59 -1.17
CA TYR A 50 6.81 10.93 -1.73
C TYR A 50 5.67 11.89 -1.39
N ARG A 51 4.41 11.44 -1.50
CA ARG A 51 3.24 12.23 -1.12
C ARG A 51 3.17 12.48 0.39
N LEU A 52 3.45 11.46 1.20
CA LEU A 52 3.50 11.58 2.66
C LEU A 52 4.59 12.56 3.10
N ALA A 53 5.78 12.49 2.49
CA ALA A 53 6.89 13.38 2.78
C ALA A 53 6.60 14.85 2.41
N GLY A 54 5.71 15.11 1.44
CA GLY A 54 5.23 16.44 1.11
C GLY A 54 4.31 17.08 2.18
N GLU A 55 3.81 16.29 3.14
CA GLU A 55 2.82 16.75 4.13
C GLU A 55 3.48 17.02 5.49
N PRO A 56 3.42 18.25 6.01
CA PRO A 56 4.03 18.60 7.30
C PRO A 56 3.42 17.87 8.50
N GLN A 57 2.19 17.34 8.36
CA GLN A 57 1.50 16.60 9.41
C GLN A 57 2.26 15.34 9.82
N PHE A 58 2.91 14.66 8.88
CA PHE A 58 3.60 13.40 9.16
C PHE A 58 5.01 13.66 9.66
N GLU A 59 5.24 13.42 10.94
CA GLU A 59 6.49 13.67 11.63
C GLU A 59 7.49 12.53 11.50
N GLN A 60 6.98 11.31 11.36
CA GLN A 60 7.78 10.11 11.15
C GLN A 60 7.12 9.21 10.11
N ILE A 61 7.87 8.89 9.08
CA ILE A 61 7.41 8.08 7.96
C ILE A 61 8.41 6.94 7.75
N VAL A 62 7.94 5.70 7.68
CA VAL A 62 8.80 4.55 7.38
C VAL A 62 8.22 3.76 6.23
N GLY A 63 9.03 3.54 5.21
CA GLY A 63 8.74 2.62 4.12
C GLY A 63 9.43 1.28 4.34
N LEU A 64 8.67 0.19 4.27
CA LEU A 64 9.17 -1.18 4.37
C LEU A 64 9.00 -1.89 3.02
N GLU A 65 10.09 -2.43 2.46
CA GLU A 65 10.09 -3.08 1.15
C GLU A 65 11.10 -4.22 1.08
N THR A 66 10.69 -5.36 0.54
CA THR A 66 11.54 -6.55 0.39
C THR A 66 12.39 -6.50 -0.87
N CYS A 67 11.86 -5.90 -1.95
CA CYS A 67 12.54 -5.85 -3.24
C CYS A 67 13.63 -4.77 -3.24
N ALA A 68 14.90 -5.20 -3.26
CA ALA A 68 16.05 -4.29 -3.28
C ALA A 68 16.08 -3.36 -4.48
N ARG A 69 15.50 -3.75 -5.63
CA ARG A 69 15.39 -2.90 -6.81
C ARG A 69 14.38 -1.75 -6.56
N SER A 70 13.20 -2.09 -6.07
CA SER A 70 12.16 -1.10 -5.75
C SER A 70 12.65 -0.13 -4.68
N LEU A 71 13.35 -0.64 -3.65
CA LEU A 71 13.93 0.18 -2.60
C LEU A 71 15.02 1.15 -3.10
N ARG A 72 15.81 0.76 -4.12
CA ARG A 72 16.76 1.69 -4.77
C ARG A 72 16.02 2.80 -5.51
N GLN A 73 14.96 2.47 -6.25
CA GLN A 73 14.13 3.46 -6.94
C GLN A 73 13.47 4.43 -5.93
N ALA A 74 12.99 3.90 -4.80
CA ALA A 74 12.45 4.72 -3.72
C ALA A 74 13.50 5.69 -3.17
N ARG A 75 14.76 5.23 -2.94
CA ARG A 75 15.86 6.11 -2.49
C ARG A 75 16.19 7.20 -3.49
N GLU A 76 16.17 6.90 -4.78
CA GLU A 76 16.39 7.88 -5.84
C GLU A 76 15.27 8.92 -5.88
N LEU A 77 14.01 8.47 -5.81
CA LEU A 77 12.83 9.34 -5.81
C LEU A 77 12.79 10.27 -4.59
N LEU A 78 13.21 9.77 -3.43
CA LEU A 78 13.09 10.42 -2.13
C LEU A 78 14.40 11.07 -1.66
N ALA A 79 15.40 11.20 -2.53
CA ALA A 79 16.75 11.64 -2.15
C ALA A 79 16.76 12.93 -1.31
N ASP A 80 15.94 13.92 -1.67
CA ASP A 80 15.85 15.20 -0.96
C ASP A 80 15.21 15.08 0.43
N HIS A 81 14.36 14.06 0.66
CA HIS A 81 13.68 13.81 1.93
C HIS A 81 14.46 12.90 2.88
N LEU A 82 15.50 12.23 2.36
CA LEU A 82 16.36 11.31 3.13
C LEU A 82 17.64 12.01 3.66
N GLN A 83 17.82 13.30 3.38
CA GLN A 83 19.00 14.07 3.80
C GLN A 83 18.81 14.69 5.20
N GLY A 84 19.94 14.93 5.89
CA GLY A 84 19.98 15.57 7.19
C GLY A 84 20.30 14.60 8.33
N ASP A 85 20.58 15.17 9.52
CA ASP A 85 21.02 14.40 10.69
C ASP A 85 19.91 13.58 11.36
N SER A 86 18.64 13.91 11.07
CA SER A 86 17.46 13.21 11.59
C SER A 86 16.31 13.32 10.59
N PRO A 87 16.38 12.61 9.47
CA PRO A 87 15.31 12.66 8.49
C PRO A 87 14.03 12.07 9.09
N ARG A 88 12.90 12.71 8.79
CA ARG A 88 11.58 12.19 9.21
C ARG A 88 11.10 11.00 8.38
N LEU A 89 11.80 10.66 7.31
CA LEU A 89 11.56 9.53 6.44
C LEU A 89 12.69 8.52 6.53
N ASP A 90 12.34 7.25 6.69
CA ASP A 90 13.27 6.13 6.66
C ASP A 90 12.81 5.04 5.70
N LEU A 91 13.76 4.29 5.13
CA LEU A 91 13.54 3.20 4.19
C LEU A 91 14.24 1.93 4.69
N ILE A 92 13.44 0.94 5.02
CA ILE A 92 13.90 -0.34 5.58
C ILE A 92 13.74 -1.45 4.53
N ASN A 93 14.81 -2.22 4.31
CA ASN A 93 14.70 -3.48 3.58
C ASN A 93 14.21 -4.57 4.54
N GLY A 94 13.00 -5.02 4.35
CA GLY A 94 12.36 -6.01 5.23
C GLY A 94 10.94 -6.36 4.82
N SER A 95 10.36 -7.33 5.51
CA SER A 95 9.01 -7.83 5.25
C SER A 95 8.07 -7.53 6.42
N TYR A 96 6.84 -7.15 6.10
CA TYR A 96 5.76 -7.07 7.09
C TYR A 96 5.17 -8.46 7.46
N THR A 97 5.78 -9.56 6.96
CA THR A 97 5.54 -10.93 7.42
C THR A 97 6.55 -11.38 8.46
N GLU A 98 7.56 -10.55 8.76
CA GLU A 98 8.62 -10.80 9.73
C GLU A 98 8.56 -9.76 10.86
N SER A 99 8.96 -10.17 12.08
CA SER A 99 8.92 -9.29 13.23
C SER A 99 9.80 -8.05 13.05
N GLN A 100 9.24 -6.89 13.30
CA GLN A 100 9.87 -5.57 13.17
C GLN A 100 9.69 -4.81 14.49
N HIS A 101 10.45 -5.16 15.51
CA HIS A 101 10.28 -4.64 16.88
C HIS A 101 10.40 -3.12 17.01
N ASN A 102 11.04 -2.44 16.07
CA ASN A 102 11.18 -0.99 16.06
C ASN A 102 10.02 -0.26 15.36
N LEU A 103 9.03 -0.99 14.83
CA LEU A 103 7.88 -0.45 14.12
C LEU A 103 6.56 -0.52 14.91
N GLU A 104 6.66 -0.67 16.22
CA GLU A 104 5.50 -0.69 17.11
C GLU A 104 4.99 0.73 17.41
N GLY A 105 3.69 0.84 17.67
CA GLY A 105 3.06 2.06 18.18
C GLY A 105 3.00 3.22 17.18
N TYR A 106 3.05 2.95 15.88
CA TYR A 106 2.73 3.95 14.87
C TYR A 106 1.24 4.29 14.87
N ASP A 107 0.91 5.50 14.45
CA ASP A 107 -0.50 5.94 14.43
C ASP A 107 -1.25 5.27 13.27
N ALA A 108 -0.59 5.13 12.13
CA ALA A 108 -1.20 4.56 10.92
C ALA A 108 -0.23 3.67 10.15
N ALA A 109 -0.82 2.70 9.43
CA ALA A 109 -0.13 1.94 8.40
C ALA A 109 -0.94 1.94 7.10
N ALA A 110 -0.25 2.06 5.96
CA ALA A 110 -0.77 1.82 4.63
C ALA A 110 -0.27 0.47 4.11
N MET A 111 -1.15 -0.27 3.44
CA MET A 111 -0.84 -1.49 2.69
C MET A 111 -1.51 -1.36 1.32
N VAL A 112 -0.79 -0.84 0.34
CA VAL A 112 -1.36 -0.40 -0.94
C VAL A 112 -0.97 -1.35 -2.04
N GLU A 113 -1.93 -2.18 -2.52
CA GLU A 113 -1.69 -3.19 -3.57
C GLU A 113 -0.45 -4.03 -3.23
N THR A 114 -0.48 -4.72 -2.10
CA THR A 114 0.69 -5.45 -1.63
C THR A 114 0.37 -6.85 -1.09
N ILE A 115 -0.83 -7.07 -0.52
CA ILE A 115 -1.16 -8.39 0.06
C ILE A 115 -1.32 -9.46 -1.00
N GLU A 116 -1.74 -9.10 -2.21
CA GLU A 116 -1.92 -9.98 -3.35
C GLU A 116 -0.62 -10.60 -3.87
N HIS A 117 0.52 -9.99 -3.55
CA HIS A 117 1.86 -10.52 -3.85
C HIS A 117 2.36 -11.52 -2.79
N LEU A 118 1.66 -11.65 -1.66
CA LEU A 118 2.01 -12.66 -0.66
C LEU A 118 1.52 -14.04 -1.07
N LYS A 119 2.35 -15.04 -0.88
CA LYS A 119 1.85 -16.43 -0.91
C LYS A 119 0.74 -16.58 0.13
N PRO A 120 -0.37 -17.26 -0.18
CA PRO A 120 -1.50 -17.38 0.75
C PRO A 120 -1.13 -17.86 2.16
N GLY A 121 -0.12 -18.73 2.26
CA GLY A 121 0.40 -19.20 3.55
C GLY A 121 1.08 -18.12 4.41
N ALA A 122 1.50 -16.99 3.82
CA ALA A 122 2.16 -15.88 4.53
C ALA A 122 1.15 -14.87 5.12
N LEU A 123 -0.12 -14.95 4.75
CA LEU A 123 -1.16 -14.01 5.23
C LEU A 123 -1.33 -14.03 6.74
N SER A 124 -1.22 -15.21 7.37
CA SER A 124 -1.28 -15.33 8.83
C SER A 124 -0.10 -14.66 9.52
N ALA A 125 1.10 -14.75 8.94
CA ALA A 125 2.28 -14.06 9.45
C ALA A 125 2.14 -12.53 9.31
N ALA A 126 1.66 -12.06 8.14
CA ALA A 126 1.36 -10.63 7.93
C ALA A 126 0.32 -10.12 8.95
N GLU A 127 -0.75 -10.87 9.20
CA GLU A 127 -1.74 -10.54 10.22
C GLU A 127 -1.11 -10.43 11.60
N GLN A 128 -0.32 -11.42 12.00
CA GLN A 128 0.33 -11.44 13.32
C GLN A 128 1.29 -10.27 13.49
N VAL A 129 2.08 -9.94 12.47
CA VAL A 129 3.05 -8.85 12.55
C VAL A 129 2.36 -7.49 12.52
N VAL A 130 1.51 -7.23 11.52
CA VAL A 130 0.91 -5.90 11.35
C VAL A 130 -0.12 -5.60 12.46
N PHE A 131 -1.06 -6.51 12.69
CA PHE A 131 -2.17 -6.28 13.62
C PHE A 131 -1.88 -6.77 15.05
N GLY A 132 -0.98 -7.73 15.22
CA GLY A 132 -0.62 -8.28 16.53
C GLY A 132 0.59 -7.60 17.18
N GLN A 133 1.63 -7.29 16.42
CA GLN A 133 2.89 -6.72 16.94
C GLN A 133 2.98 -5.20 16.69
N MET A 134 2.99 -4.74 15.44
CA MET A 134 3.07 -3.30 15.13
C MET A 134 1.88 -2.53 15.69
N ARG A 135 0.68 -3.09 15.62
CA ARG A 135 -0.57 -2.58 16.19
C ARG A 135 -0.84 -1.09 15.96
N PRO A 136 -0.76 -0.58 14.73
CA PRO A 136 -1.05 0.82 14.49
C PRO A 136 -2.51 1.15 14.88
N ALA A 137 -2.79 2.41 15.23
CA ALA A 137 -4.14 2.81 15.59
C ALA A 137 -5.12 2.65 14.41
N VAL A 138 -4.62 2.88 13.19
CA VAL A 138 -5.38 2.61 11.96
C VAL A 138 -4.52 1.88 10.91
N VAL A 139 -5.15 1.02 10.11
CA VAL A 139 -4.54 0.40 8.92
C VAL A 139 -5.44 0.66 7.73
N TYR A 140 -4.88 1.21 6.65
CA TYR A 140 -5.58 1.36 5.38
C TYR A 140 -4.99 0.42 4.34
N MET A 141 -5.80 -0.52 3.91
CA MET A 141 -5.41 -1.55 2.96
C MET A 141 -6.18 -1.40 1.64
N THR A 142 -5.48 -1.59 0.53
CA THR A 142 -6.08 -1.72 -0.79
C THR A 142 -5.59 -2.99 -1.46
N THR A 143 -6.43 -3.59 -2.31
CA THR A 143 -6.08 -4.77 -3.13
C THR A 143 -7.01 -4.84 -4.35
N PRO A 144 -6.63 -5.49 -5.46
CA PRO A 144 -7.49 -5.63 -6.62
C PRO A 144 -8.82 -6.32 -6.30
N ASN A 145 -9.89 -5.86 -6.94
CA ASN A 145 -11.15 -6.57 -6.97
C ASN A 145 -11.20 -7.48 -8.20
N ARG A 146 -11.11 -8.80 -8.00
CA ARG A 146 -11.14 -9.78 -9.09
C ARG A 146 -12.43 -9.73 -9.91
N GLU A 147 -13.56 -9.40 -9.29
CA GLU A 147 -14.84 -9.33 -10.01
C GLU A 147 -14.83 -8.27 -11.10
N TYR A 148 -13.98 -7.24 -10.98
CA TYR A 148 -13.82 -6.18 -11.98
C TYR A 148 -12.95 -6.58 -13.18
N ASN A 149 -12.22 -7.71 -13.11
CA ASN A 149 -11.27 -8.14 -14.14
C ASN A 149 -11.87 -8.34 -15.54
N PRO A 150 -13.12 -8.82 -15.72
CA PRO A 150 -13.74 -8.90 -17.04
C PRO A 150 -13.80 -7.56 -17.77
N LEU A 151 -13.94 -6.43 -17.05
CA LEU A 151 -13.96 -5.09 -17.64
C LEU A 151 -12.58 -4.66 -18.18
N TYR A 152 -11.51 -5.31 -17.74
CA TYR A 152 -10.16 -5.18 -18.31
C TYR A 152 -9.86 -6.18 -19.41
N GLY A 153 -10.86 -6.99 -19.82
CA GLY A 153 -10.71 -8.02 -20.85
C GLY A 153 -9.97 -9.27 -20.39
N LEU A 154 -9.76 -9.45 -19.08
CA LEU A 154 -9.13 -10.66 -18.52
C LEU A 154 -10.09 -11.84 -18.53
N ARG A 155 -9.55 -13.03 -18.80
CA ARG A 155 -10.29 -14.29 -18.79
C ARG A 155 -10.44 -14.81 -17.34
N PRO A 156 -11.41 -15.70 -17.09
CA PRO A 156 -11.51 -16.37 -15.80
C PRO A 156 -10.19 -17.05 -15.40
N GLY A 157 -9.68 -16.69 -14.21
CA GLY A 157 -8.41 -17.22 -13.68
C GLY A 157 -7.17 -16.42 -14.04
N GLU A 158 -7.27 -15.41 -14.91
CA GLU A 158 -6.17 -14.47 -15.15
C GLU A 158 -6.14 -13.37 -14.09
N PHE A 159 -4.94 -13.00 -13.67
CA PHE A 159 -4.68 -11.88 -12.77
C PHE A 159 -4.21 -10.64 -13.54
N ARG A 160 -4.34 -9.47 -12.92
CA ARG A 160 -3.94 -8.18 -13.53
C ARG A 160 -2.44 -8.06 -13.73
N GLU A 161 -1.67 -8.64 -12.81
CA GLU A 161 -0.22 -8.63 -12.84
C GLU A 161 0.31 -10.06 -12.69
N ALA A 162 1.46 -10.33 -13.31
CA ALA A 162 2.02 -11.69 -13.38
C ALA A 162 2.59 -12.19 -12.03
N ASP A 163 2.87 -11.28 -11.10
CA ASP A 163 3.38 -11.54 -9.77
C ASP A 163 2.31 -11.54 -8.66
N HIS A 164 1.03 -11.45 -9.05
CA HIS A 164 -0.07 -11.69 -8.12
C HIS A 164 -0.17 -13.18 -7.80
N GLU A 165 -0.12 -13.52 -6.54
CA GLU A 165 -0.37 -14.87 -6.03
C GLU A 165 -1.88 -15.16 -5.88
N PHE A 166 -2.68 -14.12 -5.73
CA PHE A 166 -4.14 -14.17 -5.70
C PHE A 166 -4.75 -12.80 -5.99
N GLU A 167 -6.00 -12.84 -6.45
CA GLU A 167 -6.91 -11.70 -6.41
C GLU A 167 -8.24 -12.18 -5.86
N TRP A 168 -8.76 -11.47 -4.89
CA TRP A 168 -10.00 -11.85 -4.21
C TRP A 168 -11.22 -11.14 -4.79
N ASP A 169 -12.36 -11.85 -4.78
CA ASP A 169 -13.67 -11.23 -4.88
C ASP A 169 -14.02 -10.46 -3.61
N ARG A 170 -15.06 -9.62 -3.68
CA ARG A 170 -15.50 -8.77 -2.58
C ARG A 170 -15.91 -9.57 -1.34
N ASP A 171 -16.52 -10.73 -1.52
CA ASP A 171 -16.97 -11.57 -0.42
C ASP A 171 -15.79 -12.16 0.34
N LYS A 172 -14.80 -12.69 -0.36
CA LYS A 172 -13.60 -13.25 0.25
C LYS A 172 -12.79 -12.19 0.98
N PHE A 173 -12.59 -11.01 0.37
CA PHE A 173 -11.90 -9.90 1.01
C PHE A 173 -12.64 -9.41 2.26
N ARG A 174 -13.97 -9.30 2.19
CA ARG A 174 -14.82 -8.94 3.33
C ARG A 174 -14.66 -9.92 4.48
N HIS A 175 -14.81 -11.20 4.22
CA HIS A 175 -14.71 -12.25 5.24
C HIS A 175 -13.32 -12.27 5.90
N TRP A 176 -12.27 -12.17 5.10
CA TRP A 176 -10.91 -12.12 5.60
C TRP A 176 -10.68 -10.86 6.46
N SER A 177 -11.03 -9.69 5.97
CA SER A 177 -10.85 -8.42 6.69
C SER A 177 -11.63 -8.38 8.01
N GLN A 178 -12.87 -8.86 8.02
CA GLN A 178 -13.68 -8.97 9.24
C GLN A 178 -13.09 -9.98 10.23
N GLY A 179 -12.52 -11.08 9.71
CA GLY A 179 -11.82 -12.07 10.53
C GLY A 179 -10.59 -11.48 11.21
N VAL A 180 -9.73 -10.78 10.43
CA VAL A 180 -8.55 -10.06 10.96
C VAL A 180 -8.97 -9.05 12.03
N ALA A 181 -9.95 -8.21 11.74
CA ALA A 181 -10.43 -7.20 12.68
C ALA A 181 -10.87 -7.80 14.01
N ARG A 182 -11.71 -8.84 13.95
CA ARG A 182 -12.24 -9.52 15.17
C ARG A 182 -11.14 -10.19 16.00
N ARG A 183 -10.18 -10.86 15.36
CA ARG A 183 -9.10 -11.57 16.08
C ARG A 183 -8.12 -10.63 16.75
N ASN A 184 -7.94 -9.43 16.22
CA ASN A 184 -6.90 -8.49 16.66
C ASN A 184 -7.44 -7.25 17.39
N GLY A 185 -8.75 -7.17 17.68
CA GLY A 185 -9.35 -6.04 18.38
C GLY A 185 -9.43 -4.77 17.52
N TYR A 186 -9.79 -4.93 16.24
CA TYR A 186 -10.08 -3.81 15.34
C TYR A 186 -11.54 -3.83 14.89
N ARG A 187 -12.04 -2.68 14.50
CA ARG A 187 -13.22 -2.52 13.66
C ARG A 187 -12.78 -2.29 12.22
N VAL A 188 -13.49 -2.83 11.24
CA VAL A 188 -13.18 -2.63 9.83
C VAL A 188 -14.36 -2.02 9.08
N THR A 189 -14.06 -1.05 8.21
CA THR A 189 -15.00 -0.47 7.24
C THR A 189 -14.47 -0.76 5.84
N LEU A 190 -15.32 -1.33 4.99
CA LEU A 190 -14.97 -1.69 3.62
C LEU A 190 -15.43 -0.60 2.64
N GLY A 191 -14.74 -0.51 1.51
CA GLY A 191 -15.04 0.42 0.43
C GLY A 191 -14.33 0.05 -0.85
N GLY A 192 -14.24 1.00 -1.77
CA GLY A 192 -13.52 0.82 -3.03
C GLY A 192 -12.98 2.12 -3.58
N ILE A 193 -12.15 2.01 -4.62
CA ILE A 193 -11.52 3.12 -5.36
C ILE A 193 -11.65 2.86 -6.85
N GLY A 194 -11.88 3.92 -7.61
CA GLY A 194 -12.05 3.90 -9.05
C GLY A 194 -13.53 3.96 -9.45
N GLU A 195 -13.79 3.85 -10.74
CA GLU A 195 -15.13 3.90 -11.31
C GLU A 195 -15.95 2.69 -10.84
N ALA A 196 -17.15 2.95 -10.34
CA ALA A 196 -18.02 1.90 -9.84
C ALA A 196 -18.88 1.34 -10.97
N ASP A 197 -18.80 0.02 -11.17
CA ASP A 197 -19.72 -0.73 -12.00
C ASP A 197 -20.87 -1.30 -11.16
N PRO A 198 -22.14 -1.27 -11.64
CA PRO A 198 -23.29 -1.77 -10.88
C PRO A 198 -23.20 -3.26 -10.49
N GLU A 199 -22.59 -4.10 -11.32
CA GLU A 199 -22.44 -5.54 -11.11
C GLU A 199 -21.11 -5.86 -10.42
N PHE A 200 -20.00 -5.34 -10.96
CA PHE A 200 -18.65 -5.71 -10.56
C PHE A 200 -18.08 -4.84 -9.46
N GLY A 201 -18.73 -3.75 -9.06
CA GLY A 201 -18.26 -2.83 -8.04
C GLY A 201 -17.12 -1.93 -8.54
N GLN A 202 -16.16 -1.62 -7.67
CA GLN A 202 -14.99 -0.80 -8.00
C GLN A 202 -13.75 -1.65 -8.29
N PRO A 203 -12.81 -1.18 -9.14
CA PRO A 203 -11.63 -1.97 -9.53
C PRO A 203 -10.68 -2.27 -8.37
N THR A 204 -10.59 -1.39 -7.40
CA THR A 204 -9.83 -1.60 -6.16
C THR A 204 -10.80 -1.69 -4.99
N GLN A 205 -10.64 -2.70 -4.17
CA GLN A 205 -11.36 -2.82 -2.90
C GLN A 205 -10.48 -2.34 -1.74
N THR A 206 -11.12 -1.80 -0.69
CA THR A 206 -10.40 -1.20 0.43
C THR A 206 -10.93 -1.66 1.77
N ALA A 207 -10.03 -1.73 2.77
CA ALA A 207 -10.38 -1.97 4.16
C ALA A 207 -9.69 -0.91 5.04
N TRP A 208 -10.49 -0.21 5.82
CA TRP A 208 -10.05 0.72 6.85
C TRP A 208 -10.26 0.08 8.21
N PHE A 209 -9.17 -0.33 8.83
CA PHE A 209 -9.18 -0.88 10.18
C PHE A 209 -8.93 0.22 11.19
N THR A 210 -9.70 0.23 12.27
CA THR A 210 -9.51 1.12 13.42
C THR A 210 -9.40 0.26 14.67
N ARG A 211 -8.28 0.40 15.40
CA ARG A 211 -8.07 -0.35 16.64
C ARG A 211 -9.13 0.05 17.67
N LEU A 212 -9.66 -0.95 18.35
CA LEU A 212 -10.52 -0.77 19.51
C LEU A 212 -9.62 -0.62 20.74
N ASP A 213 -9.89 0.40 21.57
CA ASP A 213 -9.18 0.66 22.82
C ASP A 213 -9.47 -0.43 23.86
#